data_2303e8da762d13f269872a30acb17732
#
_entry.id   2303e8da762d13f269872a30acb17732
#
_cell.length_a   1.000
_cell.length_b   1.000
_cell.length_c   1.000
_cell.angle_alpha   90.00
_cell.angle_beta   90.00
_cell.angle_gamma   90.00
#
_symmetry.space_group_name_H-M   'P 1'
#
loop_
_entity.id
_entity.type
_entity.pdbx_description
1 polymer ?
#
loop_
_entity_poly.entity_id
_entity_poly.type
_entity_poly.pdbx_seq_one_letter_code
_entity_poly.pdbx_strand_id
1 'polypeptide(L)'
;YRREIVVPASWSGKQIIAHFGAVSSNMYLWVNGKYVGYSEDSKLEAEFDLTSYLKPGQKNLIAFQVFRWCDGTYLEDQDFFRYTGVARDCYLYARNKKQIQDIRITPDLDAEYKNATLAVELTMKGSGTVELELLDAKKQVVVAETVKAAGKKTVTLAVENPAKWTAETPYLYTLRATLKEGNKVLEVIPQNVGFRKIEIKNAQLLVNGQPILIKGANRHELDPDGGYVVSRERMIQDIQIMKQFNLNAVRTCHYPDDNFFYELCDKYGIYMVAEANIESHGLGYGERTLAKRADYAKAHMERNQRNVQRGFNHPSIMFWSLGNE
;
A
#
# COMPACT_ATOMS: atom_id res chain seq x y z
N TYR A 1 -24.68 -0.11 7.68
CA TYR A 1 -24.25 -1.50 7.93
C TYR A 1 -24.15 -1.75 9.42
N ARG A 2 -24.53 -2.95 9.88
CA ARG A 2 -24.31 -3.37 11.28
C ARG A 2 -24.16 -4.88 11.36
N ARG A 3 -23.27 -5.33 12.25
CA ARG A 3 -22.99 -6.75 12.44
C ARG A 3 -22.56 -7.05 13.89
N GLU A 4 -23.13 -8.10 14.45
CA GLU A 4 -22.59 -8.70 15.68
C GLU A 4 -21.42 -9.63 15.36
N ILE A 5 -20.36 -9.51 16.13
CA ILE A 5 -19.14 -10.32 16.01
C ILE A 5 -18.68 -10.81 17.38
N VAL A 6 -18.01 -11.92 17.42
CA VAL A 6 -17.30 -12.41 18.60
C VAL A 6 -15.80 -12.26 18.36
N VAL A 7 -15.16 -11.42 19.14
CA VAL A 7 -13.70 -11.23 19.08
C VAL A 7 -13.04 -12.34 19.91
N PRO A 8 -12.02 -13.05 19.40
CA PRO A 8 -11.35 -14.11 20.14
C PRO A 8 -10.86 -13.66 21.52
N ALA A 9 -11.07 -14.46 22.56
CA ALA A 9 -10.59 -14.17 23.92
C ALA A 9 -9.06 -14.03 23.97
N SER A 10 -8.32 -14.75 23.09
CA SER A 10 -6.86 -14.68 22.95
C SER A 10 -6.33 -13.33 22.44
N TRP A 11 -7.22 -12.42 22.03
CA TRP A 11 -6.87 -11.06 21.63
C TRP A 11 -6.87 -10.09 22.83
N SER A 12 -7.25 -10.54 24.00
CA SER A 12 -7.16 -9.74 25.23
C SER A 12 -5.72 -9.26 25.44
N GLY A 13 -5.57 -7.97 25.75
CA GLY A 13 -4.26 -7.34 25.95
C GLY A 13 -3.48 -6.99 24.67
N LYS A 14 -3.98 -7.35 23.49
CA LYS A 14 -3.41 -6.94 22.19
C LYS A 14 -4.01 -5.62 21.70
N GLN A 15 -3.38 -5.01 20.71
CA GLN A 15 -3.97 -3.95 19.90
C GLN A 15 -4.89 -4.60 18.86
N ILE A 16 -6.12 -4.11 18.73
CA ILE A 16 -7.11 -4.66 17.78
C ILE A 16 -7.48 -3.55 16.81
N ILE A 17 -7.24 -3.80 15.52
CA ILE A 17 -7.48 -2.86 14.44
C ILE A 17 -8.61 -3.36 13.56
N ALA A 18 -9.51 -2.47 13.16
CA ALA A 18 -10.45 -2.71 12.06
C ALA A 18 -9.86 -2.12 10.78
N HIS A 19 -9.82 -2.93 9.75
CA HIS A 19 -9.40 -2.56 8.39
C HIS A 19 -10.61 -2.56 7.48
N PHE A 20 -10.79 -1.46 6.73
CA PHE A 20 -11.78 -1.31 5.66
C PHE A 20 -11.01 -0.97 4.39
N GLY A 21 -10.96 -1.87 3.42
CA GLY A 21 -10.10 -1.74 2.25
C GLY A 21 -10.49 -0.63 1.28
N ALA A 22 -11.76 -0.35 1.14
CA ALA A 22 -12.29 0.79 0.37
C ALA A 22 -13.75 1.04 0.72
N VAL A 23 -14.11 2.27 1.06
CA VAL A 23 -15.49 2.66 1.38
C VAL A 23 -15.85 3.95 0.64
N SER A 24 -16.81 3.87 -0.29
CA SER A 24 -17.25 5.01 -1.10
C SER A 24 -18.54 5.61 -0.53
N SER A 25 -18.59 6.92 -0.24
CA SER A 25 -17.50 7.91 -0.39
C SER A 25 -16.84 8.21 0.94
N ASN A 26 -17.57 8.02 2.05
CA ASN A 26 -17.12 8.22 3.41
C ASN A 26 -17.75 7.22 4.38
N MET A 27 -17.25 7.16 5.59
CA MET A 27 -17.86 6.34 6.64
C MET A 27 -17.73 6.99 8.02
N TYR A 28 -18.76 6.78 8.84
CA TYR A 28 -18.76 7.00 10.29
C TYR A 28 -18.83 5.63 10.98
N LEU A 29 -17.97 5.38 11.96
CA LEU A 29 -17.86 4.09 12.63
C LEU A 29 -18.28 4.17 14.09
N TRP A 30 -19.08 3.18 14.54
CA TRP A 30 -19.45 2.95 15.94
C TRP A 30 -19.18 1.52 16.35
N VAL A 31 -18.75 1.34 17.60
CA VAL A 31 -18.57 0.03 18.21
C VAL A 31 -19.26 0.03 19.57
N ASN A 32 -20.14 -0.96 19.80
CA ASN A 32 -20.92 -1.09 21.04
C ASN A 32 -21.66 0.22 21.44
N GLY A 33 -22.20 0.92 20.43
CA GLY A 33 -22.92 2.18 20.57
C GLY A 33 -22.05 3.42 20.79
N LYS A 34 -20.72 3.29 20.82
CA LYS A 34 -19.78 4.42 20.95
C LYS A 34 -19.21 4.81 19.59
N TYR A 35 -19.20 6.10 19.31
CA TYR A 35 -18.55 6.66 18.12
C TYR A 35 -17.03 6.44 18.18
N VAL A 36 -16.46 5.96 17.10
CA VAL A 36 -15.02 5.67 16.97
C VAL A 36 -14.33 6.71 16.12
N GLY A 37 -14.88 7.01 14.94
CA GLY A 37 -14.23 7.94 14.01
C GLY A 37 -14.89 8.02 12.65
N TYR A 38 -14.27 8.83 11.78
CA TYR A 38 -14.66 9.15 10.42
C TYR A 38 -13.51 8.88 9.45
N SER A 39 -13.84 8.49 8.23
CA SER A 39 -12.88 8.39 7.13
C SER A 39 -13.58 8.74 5.82
N GLU A 40 -12.84 9.37 4.92
CA GLU A 40 -13.19 9.55 3.52
C GLU A 40 -11.97 9.24 2.64
N ASP A 41 -12.12 9.18 1.36
CA ASP A 41 -11.28 8.62 0.31
C ASP A 41 -11.75 7.21 -0.06
N SER A 42 -12.45 7.14 -1.19
CA SER A 42 -13.12 5.91 -1.65
C SER A 42 -12.16 4.77 -2.02
N LYS A 43 -10.86 5.04 -2.17
CA LYS A 43 -9.89 4.12 -2.77
C LYS A 43 -8.67 3.81 -1.90
N LEU A 44 -8.57 4.42 -0.72
CA LEU A 44 -7.56 4.10 0.28
C LEU A 44 -8.18 3.43 1.50
N GLU A 45 -7.40 2.59 2.14
CA GLU A 45 -7.81 1.85 3.33
C GLU A 45 -8.11 2.79 4.50
N ALA A 46 -9.15 2.49 5.27
CA ALA A 46 -9.43 3.13 6.55
C ALA A 46 -9.15 2.14 7.69
N GLU A 47 -8.29 2.52 8.63
CA GLU A 47 -7.97 1.71 9.80
C GLU A 47 -8.32 2.44 11.09
N PHE A 48 -8.95 1.71 12.01
CA PHE A 48 -9.36 2.24 13.30
C PHE A 48 -8.87 1.34 14.44
N ASP A 49 -8.24 1.92 15.45
CA ASP A 49 -7.88 1.20 16.67
C ASP A 49 -9.12 1.00 17.55
N LEU A 50 -9.61 -0.23 17.58
CA LEU A 50 -10.79 -0.63 18.33
C LEU A 50 -10.48 -1.22 19.71
N THR A 51 -9.23 -1.20 20.15
CA THR A 51 -8.77 -1.87 21.37
C THR A 51 -9.59 -1.51 22.61
N SER A 52 -9.94 -0.23 22.77
CA SER A 52 -10.73 0.25 23.92
C SER A 52 -12.24 0.09 23.76
N TYR A 53 -12.71 -0.24 22.58
CA TYR A 53 -14.14 -0.35 22.25
C TYR A 53 -14.65 -1.78 22.29
N LEU A 54 -13.76 -2.76 22.02
CA LEU A 54 -14.11 -4.18 21.92
C LEU A 54 -13.93 -4.90 23.24
N LYS A 55 -14.73 -5.94 23.43
CA LYS A 55 -14.69 -6.88 24.56
C LYS A 55 -14.30 -8.26 24.03
N PRO A 56 -12.99 -8.65 24.11
CA PRO A 56 -12.56 -9.98 23.69
C PRO A 56 -13.28 -11.10 24.45
N GLY A 57 -13.62 -12.18 23.74
CA GLY A 57 -14.40 -13.30 24.29
C GLY A 57 -15.91 -13.06 24.38
N GLN A 58 -16.39 -11.88 24.02
CA GLN A 58 -17.79 -11.52 24.09
C GLN A 58 -18.33 -11.08 22.72
N LYS A 59 -19.66 -11.00 22.62
CA LYS A 59 -20.34 -10.36 21.49
C LYS A 59 -20.09 -8.87 21.49
N ASN A 60 -19.81 -8.31 20.34
CA ASN A 60 -19.65 -6.90 20.08
C ASN A 60 -20.48 -6.51 18.85
N LEU A 61 -21.03 -5.30 18.86
CA LEU A 61 -21.74 -4.74 17.72
C LEU A 61 -20.85 -3.71 17.02
N ILE A 62 -20.54 -3.97 15.77
CA ILE A 62 -19.91 -2.99 14.87
C ILE A 62 -21.02 -2.42 13.98
N ALA A 63 -21.10 -1.11 13.86
CA ALA A 63 -22.00 -0.42 12.96
C ALA A 63 -21.25 0.72 12.26
N PHE A 64 -21.50 0.89 10.96
CA PHE A 64 -21.00 2.05 10.23
C PHE A 64 -22.04 2.58 9.25
N GLN A 65 -22.03 3.90 9.09
CA GLN A 65 -22.89 4.64 8.17
C GLN A 65 -22.05 5.16 7.03
N VAL A 66 -22.54 4.98 5.81
CA VAL A 66 -21.90 5.41 4.57
C VAL A 66 -22.84 6.39 3.89
N PHE A 67 -22.28 7.51 3.43
CA PHE A 67 -22.98 8.45 2.57
C PHE A 67 -22.42 8.36 1.17
N ARG A 68 -23.33 8.45 0.17
CA ARG A 68 -22.94 8.44 -1.24
C ARG A 68 -22.15 9.70 -1.62
N TRP A 69 -22.45 10.82 -1.00
CA TRP A 69 -21.86 12.12 -1.28
C TRP A 69 -21.30 12.74 -0.02
N CYS A 70 -20.12 13.33 -0.14
CA CYS A 70 -19.45 14.14 0.86
C CYS A 70 -18.60 15.21 0.17
N ASP A 71 -17.94 16.07 0.90
CA ASP A 71 -17.02 17.06 0.34
C ASP A 71 -15.85 16.43 -0.42
N GLY A 72 -15.32 15.29 0.06
CA GLY A 72 -14.30 14.51 -0.66
C GLY A 72 -14.73 14.02 -2.04
N THR A 73 -16.04 13.94 -2.32
CA THR A 73 -16.57 13.54 -3.62
C THR A 73 -16.16 14.50 -4.75
N TYR A 74 -15.96 15.77 -4.43
CA TYR A 74 -15.49 16.78 -5.40
C TYR A 74 -14.01 16.60 -5.79
N LEU A 75 -13.25 15.80 -5.04
CA LEU A 75 -11.89 15.35 -5.39
C LEU A 75 -11.88 13.96 -6.06
N GLU A 76 -13.04 13.34 -6.22
CA GLU A 76 -13.20 12.02 -6.82
C GLU A 76 -14.13 12.12 -8.04
N ASP A 77 -13.88 13.12 -8.90
CA ASP A 77 -14.75 13.46 -10.04
C ASP A 77 -14.29 12.76 -11.34
N GLN A 78 -13.77 11.55 -11.21
CA GLN A 78 -13.37 10.73 -12.35
C GLN A 78 -14.58 10.43 -13.26
N ASP A 79 -14.32 10.36 -14.56
CA ASP A 79 -15.23 9.85 -15.59
C ASP A 79 -15.47 8.35 -15.40
N PHE A 80 -16.15 8.01 -14.32
CA PHE A 80 -16.32 6.64 -13.85
C PHE A 80 -17.63 6.45 -13.11
N PHE A 81 -18.02 5.20 -12.84
CA PHE A 81 -19.25 4.87 -12.12
C PHE A 81 -19.26 5.44 -10.70
N ARG A 82 -20.44 5.90 -10.26
CA ARG A 82 -20.65 6.46 -8.91
C ARG A 82 -21.37 5.45 -8.02
N TYR A 83 -20.68 4.38 -7.66
CA TYR A 83 -21.18 3.42 -6.68
C TYR A 83 -20.97 3.95 -5.25
N THR A 84 -21.66 3.31 -4.30
CA THR A 84 -21.49 3.58 -2.88
C THR A 84 -21.48 2.27 -2.10
N GLY A 85 -20.78 2.24 -0.98
CA GLY A 85 -20.66 1.06 -0.14
C GLY A 85 -19.22 0.58 -0.01
N VAL A 86 -19.04 -0.70 0.27
CA VAL A 86 -17.75 -1.33 0.55
C VAL A 86 -17.33 -2.15 -0.66
N ALA A 87 -16.17 -1.82 -1.25
CA ALA A 87 -15.69 -2.44 -2.48
C ALA A 87 -14.58 -3.47 -2.27
N ARG A 88 -13.85 -3.39 -1.15
CA ARG A 88 -12.72 -4.28 -0.84
C ARG A 88 -12.89 -4.92 0.53
N ASP A 89 -12.03 -5.85 0.88
CA ASP A 89 -12.08 -6.64 2.11
C ASP A 89 -12.14 -5.77 3.37
N CYS A 90 -12.97 -6.23 4.35
CA CYS A 90 -13.05 -5.67 5.69
C CYS A 90 -12.79 -6.77 6.71
N TYR A 91 -11.86 -6.53 7.62
CA TYR A 91 -11.49 -7.50 8.64
C TYR A 91 -10.99 -6.84 9.92
N LEU A 92 -10.95 -7.63 10.98
CA LEU A 92 -10.25 -7.29 12.22
C LEU A 92 -8.94 -8.06 12.29
N TYR A 93 -7.91 -7.43 12.80
CA TYR A 93 -6.67 -8.11 13.14
C TYR A 93 -6.13 -7.64 14.49
N ALA A 94 -5.31 -8.47 15.12
CA ALA A 94 -4.72 -8.14 16.41
C ALA A 94 -3.20 -8.27 16.36
N ARG A 95 -2.51 -7.27 16.90
CA ARG A 95 -1.05 -7.25 17.03
C ARG A 95 -0.63 -7.11 18.48
N ASN A 96 0.61 -7.51 18.77
CA ASN A 96 1.20 -7.26 20.07
C ASN A 96 1.35 -5.74 20.30
N LYS A 97 1.33 -5.30 21.56
CA LYS A 97 1.57 -3.89 21.89
C LYS A 97 2.97 -3.42 21.50
N LYS A 98 3.97 -4.32 21.60
CA LYS A 98 5.30 -4.13 21.05
C LYS A 98 5.28 -4.69 19.63
N GLN A 99 5.58 -3.85 18.64
CA GLN A 99 5.49 -4.22 17.22
C GLN A 99 6.36 -3.32 16.36
N ILE A 100 6.69 -3.80 15.17
CA ILE A 100 7.27 -2.97 14.12
C ILE A 100 6.10 -2.26 13.44
N GLN A 101 5.89 -0.99 13.78
CA GLN A 101 4.74 -0.21 13.28
C GLN A 101 4.81 -0.01 11.78
N ASP A 102 6.02 0.24 11.26
CA ASP A 102 6.24 0.46 9.84
C ASP A 102 7.64 -0.02 9.43
N ILE A 103 7.76 -0.51 8.19
CA ILE A 103 9.02 -0.87 7.53
C ILE A 103 9.06 -0.15 6.20
N ARG A 104 10.05 0.71 6.03
CA ARG A 104 10.34 1.35 4.76
C ARG A 104 11.68 0.84 4.24
N ILE A 105 11.70 0.32 3.01
CA ILE A 105 12.90 -0.18 2.37
C ILE A 105 13.32 0.72 1.22
N THR A 106 14.63 0.93 1.09
CA THR A 106 15.21 1.69 -0.03
C THR A 106 16.37 0.87 -0.59
N PRO A 107 16.12 0.02 -1.58
CA PRO A 107 17.18 -0.61 -2.34
C PRO A 107 17.81 0.41 -3.29
N ASP A 108 19.14 0.45 -3.34
CA ASP A 108 19.87 1.30 -4.29
C ASP A 108 21.04 0.52 -4.89
N LEU A 109 21.30 0.74 -6.18
CA LEU A 109 22.45 0.17 -6.89
C LEU A 109 23.58 1.19 -6.94
N ASP A 110 24.83 0.69 -6.93
CA ASP A 110 26.01 1.51 -7.15
C ASP A 110 26.04 2.18 -8.55
N ALA A 111 27.06 2.97 -8.82
CA ALA A 111 27.19 3.70 -10.09
C ALA A 111 27.39 2.76 -11.28
N GLU A 112 27.97 1.59 -11.05
CA GLU A 112 28.23 0.54 -12.02
C GLU A 112 27.05 -0.44 -12.16
N TYR A 113 25.96 -0.23 -11.39
CA TYR A 113 24.79 -1.12 -11.30
C TYR A 113 25.16 -2.57 -10.95
N LYS A 114 26.25 -2.78 -10.23
CA LYS A 114 26.78 -4.09 -9.89
C LYS A 114 26.37 -4.53 -8.48
N ASN A 115 26.71 -3.73 -7.48
CA ASN A 115 26.38 -4.03 -6.10
C ASN A 115 25.23 -3.14 -5.62
N ALA A 116 24.68 -3.48 -4.48
CA ALA A 116 23.57 -2.74 -3.88
C ALA A 116 23.73 -2.51 -2.39
N THR A 117 23.00 -1.52 -1.91
CA THR A 117 22.66 -1.37 -0.50
C THR A 117 21.14 -1.48 -0.34
N LEU A 118 20.71 -2.03 0.78
CA LEU A 118 19.32 -2.05 1.20
C LEU A 118 19.20 -1.31 2.53
N ALA A 119 18.73 -0.07 2.48
CA ALA A 119 18.38 0.67 3.68
C ALA A 119 17.01 0.19 4.18
N VAL A 120 16.94 -0.22 5.45
CA VAL A 120 15.72 -0.68 6.13
C VAL A 120 15.44 0.29 7.27
N GLU A 121 14.42 1.09 7.13
CA GLU A 121 13.94 2.03 8.14
C GLU A 121 12.80 1.38 8.91
N LEU A 122 13.01 1.17 10.21
CA LEU A 122 12.05 0.57 11.12
C LEU A 122 11.42 1.66 11.98
N THR A 123 10.10 1.69 12.07
CA THR A 123 9.38 2.49 13.07
C THR A 123 8.78 1.53 14.10
N MET A 124 9.23 1.65 15.36
CA MET A 124 8.88 0.73 16.44
C MET A 124 7.82 1.33 17.36
N LYS A 125 6.85 0.52 17.76
CA LYS A 125 6.02 0.76 18.94
C LYS A 125 6.56 -0.09 20.09
N GLY A 126 7.19 0.56 21.09
CA GLY A 126 7.98 -0.10 22.12
C GLY A 126 9.41 -0.39 21.65
N SER A 127 10.04 -1.41 22.23
CA SER A 127 11.43 -1.80 21.92
C SER A 127 11.57 -3.32 21.85
N GLY A 128 12.58 -3.79 21.10
CA GLY A 128 12.91 -5.21 20.99
C GLY A 128 14.15 -5.46 20.17
N THR A 129 14.47 -6.72 19.96
CA THR A 129 15.53 -7.14 19.02
C THR A 129 14.87 -7.48 17.71
N VAL A 130 15.34 -6.89 16.61
CA VAL A 130 14.88 -7.18 15.25
C VAL A 130 15.99 -7.91 14.49
N GLU A 131 15.66 -9.10 14.01
CA GLU A 131 16.49 -9.85 13.06
C GLU A 131 15.98 -9.53 11.66
N LEU A 132 16.87 -9.04 10.81
CA LEU A 132 16.63 -8.75 9.40
C LEU A 132 17.39 -9.78 8.56
N GLU A 133 16.66 -10.53 7.73
CA GLU A 133 17.26 -11.52 6.84
C GLU A 133 16.75 -11.27 5.42
N LEU A 134 17.67 -11.02 4.49
CA LEU A 134 17.35 -10.95 3.07
C LEU A 134 17.45 -12.33 2.47
N LEU A 135 16.35 -12.84 1.93
CA LEU A 135 16.23 -14.18 1.36
C LEU A 135 16.13 -14.10 -0.16
N ASP A 136 16.84 -14.97 -0.86
CA ASP A 136 16.69 -15.15 -2.31
C ASP A 136 15.39 -15.90 -2.68
N ALA A 137 15.16 -16.12 -3.98
CA ALA A 137 14.00 -16.87 -4.48
C ALA A 137 13.97 -18.34 -4.01
N LYS A 138 15.12 -18.91 -3.61
CA LYS A 138 15.23 -20.25 -3.04
C LYS A 138 15.09 -20.27 -1.52
N LYS A 139 14.79 -19.11 -0.92
CA LYS A 139 14.69 -18.90 0.53
C LYS A 139 16.02 -19.08 1.29
N GLN A 140 17.14 -18.92 0.59
CA GLN A 140 18.47 -18.92 1.21
C GLN A 140 18.80 -17.51 1.70
N VAL A 141 19.44 -17.43 2.87
CA VAL A 141 19.84 -16.13 3.44
C VAL A 141 21.03 -15.58 2.65
N VAL A 142 20.86 -14.40 2.07
CA VAL A 142 21.90 -13.67 1.32
C VAL A 142 22.71 -12.78 2.27
N VAL A 143 22.02 -12.07 3.15
CA VAL A 143 22.61 -11.24 4.20
C VAL A 143 21.65 -11.17 5.38
N ALA A 144 22.22 -11.09 6.59
CA ALA A 144 21.46 -10.94 7.82
C ALA A 144 22.11 -9.94 8.76
N GLU A 145 21.29 -9.25 9.53
CA GLU A 145 21.71 -8.31 10.58
C GLU A 145 20.74 -8.39 11.76
N THR A 146 21.27 -8.23 12.97
CA THR A 146 20.45 -8.22 14.19
C THR A 146 20.70 -6.94 14.97
N VAL A 147 19.62 -6.20 15.25
CA VAL A 147 19.70 -4.91 15.90
C VAL A 147 18.74 -4.79 17.06
N LYS A 148 19.12 -4.03 18.08
CA LYS A 148 18.18 -3.51 19.07
C LYS A 148 17.50 -2.28 18.49
N ALA A 149 16.17 -2.27 18.47
CA ALA A 149 15.38 -1.20 17.88
C ALA A 149 14.34 -0.64 18.87
N ALA A 150 14.22 0.68 18.85
CA ALA A 150 13.20 1.45 19.56
C ALA A 150 12.98 2.76 18.80
N GLY A 151 11.75 3.27 18.76
CA GLY A 151 11.41 4.46 17.98
C GLY A 151 11.73 4.26 16.50
N LYS A 152 12.50 5.17 15.90
CA LYS A 152 12.98 5.03 14.51
C LYS A 152 14.41 4.48 14.49
N LYS A 153 14.66 3.48 13.66
CA LYS A 153 15.97 2.86 13.49
C LYS A 153 16.21 2.53 12.01
N THR A 154 17.32 3.00 11.45
CA THR A 154 17.75 2.63 10.10
C THR A 154 18.90 1.63 10.18
N VAL A 155 18.82 0.60 9.35
CA VAL A 155 19.84 -0.44 9.16
C VAL A 155 20.16 -0.52 7.68
N THR A 156 21.44 -0.55 7.31
CA THR A 156 21.86 -0.68 5.90
C THR A 156 22.57 -2.01 5.70
N LEU A 157 22.03 -2.83 4.80
CA LEU A 157 22.59 -4.12 4.41
C LEU A 157 23.33 -3.95 3.07
N ALA A 158 24.58 -4.41 2.99
CA ALA A 158 25.32 -4.49 1.73
C ALA A 158 24.97 -5.80 1.01
N VAL A 159 24.69 -5.74 -0.28
CA VAL A 159 24.33 -6.90 -1.10
C VAL A 159 25.21 -6.94 -2.34
N GLU A 160 26.06 -7.96 -2.42
CA GLU A 160 26.95 -8.13 -3.55
C GLU A 160 26.22 -8.70 -4.76
N ASN A 161 26.35 -8.03 -5.89
CA ASN A 161 25.85 -8.44 -7.20
C ASN A 161 24.44 -9.05 -7.18
N PRO A 162 23.42 -8.35 -6.63
CA PRO A 162 22.07 -8.89 -6.59
C PRO A 162 21.47 -9.07 -7.98
N ALA A 163 20.58 -10.05 -8.13
CA ALA A 163 19.69 -10.13 -9.27
C ALA A 163 18.80 -8.89 -9.30
N LYS A 164 18.75 -8.20 -10.43
CA LYS A 164 18.05 -6.92 -10.57
C LYS A 164 16.60 -7.14 -10.97
N TRP A 165 15.74 -6.24 -10.49
CA TRP A 165 14.34 -6.21 -10.88
C TRP A 165 14.14 -5.33 -12.11
N THR A 166 13.46 -5.86 -13.12
CA THR A 166 12.98 -5.12 -14.31
C THR A 166 11.62 -5.71 -14.73
N ALA A 167 10.91 -5.05 -15.65
CA ALA A 167 9.68 -5.62 -16.22
C ALA A 167 9.91 -6.93 -16.98
N GLU A 168 11.11 -7.15 -17.51
CA GLU A 168 11.46 -8.38 -18.25
C GLU A 168 11.97 -9.48 -17.30
N THR A 169 12.66 -9.10 -16.22
CA THR A 169 13.22 -10.02 -15.23
C THR A 169 12.85 -9.56 -13.82
N PRO A 170 11.60 -9.77 -13.39
CA PRO A 170 11.10 -9.25 -12.13
C PRO A 170 11.55 -10.08 -10.92
N TYR A 171 12.87 -10.11 -10.67
CA TYR A 171 13.41 -10.87 -9.58
C TYR A 171 13.13 -10.19 -8.22
N LEU A 172 12.52 -10.95 -7.32
CA LEU A 172 12.20 -10.50 -5.97
C LEU A 172 12.96 -11.30 -4.92
N TYR A 173 13.58 -10.58 -4.02
CA TYR A 173 14.03 -11.07 -2.71
C TYR A 173 12.90 -10.91 -1.70
N THR A 174 13.05 -11.55 -0.54
CA THR A 174 12.17 -11.33 0.62
C THR A 174 13.02 -10.85 1.79
N LEU A 175 12.78 -9.64 2.27
CA LEU A 175 13.27 -9.21 3.57
C LEU A 175 12.34 -9.79 4.64
N ARG A 176 12.86 -10.61 5.54
CA ARG A 176 12.15 -11.13 6.69
C ARG A 176 12.59 -10.36 7.92
N ALA A 177 11.70 -9.57 8.51
CA ALA A 177 11.93 -8.86 9.75
C ALA A 177 11.26 -9.62 10.91
N THR A 178 12.04 -10.13 11.85
CA THR A 178 11.57 -10.89 13.01
C THR A 178 11.79 -10.08 14.27
N LEU A 179 10.72 -9.63 14.90
CA LEU A 179 10.76 -8.93 16.19
C LEU A 179 10.74 -9.94 17.34
N LYS A 180 11.70 -9.82 18.26
CA LYS A 180 11.85 -10.67 19.44
C LYS A 180 11.91 -9.86 20.74
N GLU A 181 11.39 -10.46 21.80
CA GLU A 181 11.59 -10.05 23.18
C GLU A 181 12.27 -11.21 23.93
N GLY A 182 13.58 -11.08 24.19
CA GLY A 182 14.41 -12.23 24.59
C GLY A 182 14.37 -13.30 23.50
N ASN A 183 13.99 -14.52 23.88
CA ASN A 183 13.86 -15.67 22.94
C ASN A 183 12.45 -15.78 22.31
N LYS A 184 11.51 -14.94 22.75
CA LYS A 184 10.13 -15.00 22.27
C LYS A 184 9.97 -14.19 20.98
N VAL A 185 9.53 -14.84 19.90
CA VAL A 185 9.09 -14.15 18.68
C VAL A 185 7.75 -13.47 18.93
N LEU A 186 7.69 -12.18 18.68
CA LEU A 186 6.47 -11.37 18.78
C LEU A 186 5.75 -11.27 17.44
N GLU A 187 6.48 -11.04 16.35
CA GLU A 187 5.94 -11.01 14.99
C GLU A 187 7.03 -11.27 13.95
N VAL A 188 6.61 -11.68 12.77
CA VAL A 188 7.46 -11.86 11.58
C VAL A 188 6.77 -11.14 10.43
N ILE A 189 7.49 -10.23 9.76
CA ILE A 189 6.98 -9.44 8.65
C ILE A 189 7.84 -9.75 7.41
N PRO A 190 7.27 -10.40 6.39
CA PRO A 190 7.93 -10.54 5.10
C PRO A 190 7.67 -9.29 4.25
N GLN A 191 8.70 -8.78 3.56
CA GLN A 191 8.59 -7.69 2.61
C GLN A 191 9.33 -8.03 1.33
N ASN A 192 8.66 -7.92 0.18
CA ASN A 192 9.33 -8.10 -1.11
C ASN A 192 10.33 -6.97 -1.37
N VAL A 193 11.46 -7.32 -1.97
CA VAL A 193 12.54 -6.39 -2.33
C VAL A 193 12.95 -6.63 -3.77
N GLY A 194 12.85 -5.61 -4.60
CA GLY A 194 13.39 -5.60 -5.96
C GLY A 194 14.55 -4.61 -6.06
N PHE A 195 15.75 -5.07 -6.38
CA PHE A 195 16.90 -4.18 -6.57
C PHE A 195 16.81 -3.54 -7.94
N ARG A 196 16.58 -2.24 -7.97
CA ARG A 196 16.51 -1.44 -9.17
C ARG A 196 16.93 0.00 -8.92
N LYS A 197 17.38 0.66 -9.98
CA LYS A 197 17.64 2.10 -10.00
C LYS A 197 16.91 2.72 -11.18
N ILE A 198 16.15 3.77 -10.93
CA ILE A 198 15.39 4.53 -11.93
C ILE A 198 16.02 5.91 -12.03
N GLU A 199 16.36 6.32 -13.24
CA GLU A 199 17.02 7.59 -13.50
C GLU A 199 16.49 8.23 -14.78
N ILE A 200 16.47 9.56 -14.80
CA ILE A 200 16.30 10.32 -16.04
C ILE A 200 17.67 10.92 -16.37
N LYS A 201 18.26 10.47 -17.47
CA LYS A 201 19.60 10.89 -17.89
C LYS A 201 19.61 11.12 -19.40
N ASN A 202 20.15 12.26 -19.83
CA ASN A 202 20.18 12.66 -21.23
C ASN A 202 18.80 12.59 -21.91
N ALA A 203 17.77 13.08 -21.22
CA ALA A 203 16.36 13.05 -21.63
C ALA A 203 15.80 11.65 -21.89
N GLN A 204 16.42 10.60 -21.34
CA GLN A 204 15.96 9.22 -21.42
C GLN A 204 15.63 8.68 -20.03
N LEU A 205 14.55 7.88 -19.93
CA LEU A 205 14.21 7.11 -18.77
C LEU A 205 15.03 5.83 -18.75
N LEU A 206 15.80 5.62 -17.69
CA LEU A 206 16.67 4.45 -17.53
C LEU A 206 16.19 3.60 -16.36
N VAL A 207 16.26 2.29 -16.53
CA VAL A 207 16.16 1.31 -15.46
C VAL A 207 17.46 0.53 -15.41
N ASN A 208 18.16 0.56 -14.28
CA ASN A 208 19.47 -0.08 -14.11
C ASN A 208 20.48 0.33 -15.20
N GLY A 209 20.48 1.62 -15.54
CA GLY A 209 21.36 2.19 -16.56
C GLY A 209 20.99 1.92 -18.03
N GLN A 210 19.91 1.17 -18.28
CA GLN A 210 19.46 0.87 -19.64
C GLN A 210 18.22 1.68 -20.00
N PRO A 211 18.17 2.31 -21.20
CA PRO A 211 16.99 3.00 -21.67
C PRO A 211 15.82 2.03 -21.82
N ILE A 212 14.64 2.44 -21.41
CA ILE A 212 13.43 1.65 -21.57
C ILE A 212 12.39 2.40 -22.41
N LEU A 213 11.54 1.64 -23.09
CA LEU A 213 10.34 2.15 -23.74
C LEU A 213 9.12 1.74 -22.92
N ILE A 214 8.31 2.71 -22.51
CA ILE A 214 7.03 2.46 -21.86
C ILE A 214 6.00 2.04 -22.88
N LYS A 215 5.50 0.81 -22.76
CA LYS A 215 4.38 0.26 -23.53
C LYS A 215 3.27 -0.05 -22.54
N GLY A 216 2.45 0.93 -22.23
CA GLY A 216 1.51 0.85 -21.12
C GLY A 216 0.07 1.17 -21.50
N ALA A 217 -0.81 0.93 -20.55
CA ALA A 217 -2.21 1.30 -20.61
C ALA A 217 -2.67 1.90 -19.28
N ASN A 218 -3.72 2.68 -19.34
CA ASN A 218 -4.48 3.08 -18.16
C ASN A 218 -5.41 1.93 -17.73
N ARG A 219 -5.55 1.70 -16.43
CA ARG A 219 -6.44 0.68 -15.89
C ARG A 219 -7.36 1.28 -14.85
N HIS A 220 -8.66 1.22 -15.12
CA HIS A 220 -9.67 1.38 -14.08
C HIS A 220 -9.87 0.06 -13.31
N GLU A 221 -10.02 0.15 -12.00
CA GLU A 221 -10.37 -1.00 -11.16
C GLU A 221 -11.88 -1.28 -11.29
N LEU A 222 -12.22 -2.07 -12.30
CA LEU A 222 -13.59 -2.36 -12.67
C LEU A 222 -13.72 -3.81 -13.15
N ASP A 223 -14.80 -4.45 -12.74
CA ASP A 223 -15.23 -5.76 -13.24
C ASP A 223 -16.58 -5.59 -13.98
N PRO A 224 -16.79 -6.18 -15.17
CA PRO A 224 -18.03 -6.03 -15.91
C PRO A 224 -19.25 -6.58 -15.18
N ASP A 225 -19.09 -7.55 -14.30
CA ASP A 225 -20.15 -8.18 -13.53
C ASP A 225 -20.19 -7.68 -12.08
N GLY A 226 -19.02 -7.44 -11.47
CA GLY A 226 -18.86 -7.03 -10.08
C GLY A 226 -18.83 -5.51 -9.84
N GLY A 227 -18.76 -4.69 -10.89
CA GLY A 227 -18.60 -3.25 -10.78
C GLY A 227 -17.26 -2.89 -10.08
N TYR A 228 -17.31 -2.21 -8.93
CA TYR A 228 -16.12 -1.85 -8.15
C TYR A 228 -15.51 -3.02 -7.38
N VAL A 229 -16.19 -4.16 -7.29
CA VAL A 229 -15.67 -5.35 -6.61
C VAL A 229 -14.92 -6.20 -7.62
N VAL A 230 -13.59 -6.10 -7.60
CA VAL A 230 -12.72 -6.82 -8.53
C VAL A 230 -12.07 -7.98 -7.80
N SER A 231 -12.30 -9.21 -8.30
CA SER A 231 -11.75 -10.41 -7.68
C SER A 231 -10.23 -10.54 -7.93
N ARG A 232 -9.57 -11.34 -7.10
CA ARG A 232 -8.13 -11.65 -7.27
C ARG A 232 -7.88 -12.33 -8.61
N GLU A 233 -8.77 -13.21 -9.04
CA GLU A 233 -8.71 -13.92 -10.32
C GLU A 233 -8.78 -12.94 -11.49
N ARG A 234 -9.65 -11.92 -11.39
CA ARG A 234 -9.75 -10.86 -12.41
C ARG A 234 -8.47 -10.03 -12.48
N MET A 235 -7.90 -9.63 -11.33
CA MET A 235 -6.63 -8.90 -11.31
C MET A 235 -5.48 -9.70 -11.93
N ILE A 236 -5.41 -11.02 -11.65
CA ILE A 236 -4.43 -11.93 -12.29
C ILE A 236 -4.65 -12.00 -13.80
N GLN A 237 -5.91 -12.10 -14.24
CA GLN A 237 -6.26 -12.12 -15.66
C GLN A 237 -5.82 -10.82 -16.37
N ASP A 238 -6.05 -9.66 -15.75
CA ASP A 238 -5.61 -8.37 -16.31
C ASP A 238 -4.09 -8.35 -16.54
N ILE A 239 -3.32 -8.78 -15.53
CA ILE A 239 -1.85 -8.87 -15.66
C ILE A 239 -1.43 -9.86 -16.76
N GLN A 240 -2.08 -11.02 -16.86
CA GLN A 240 -1.80 -12.01 -17.90
C GLN A 240 -2.07 -11.45 -19.29
N ILE A 241 -3.19 -10.75 -19.48
CA ILE A 241 -3.53 -10.07 -20.74
C ILE A 241 -2.47 -9.01 -21.08
N MET A 242 -2.08 -8.16 -20.11
CA MET A 242 -1.01 -7.18 -20.33
C MET A 242 0.28 -7.85 -20.83
N LYS A 243 0.72 -8.94 -20.21
CA LYS A 243 1.92 -9.67 -20.61
C LYS A 243 1.78 -10.32 -21.99
N GLN A 244 0.62 -10.90 -22.31
CA GLN A 244 0.33 -11.50 -23.62
C GLN A 244 0.40 -10.49 -24.77
N PHE A 245 -0.02 -9.24 -24.50
CA PHE A 245 0.03 -8.15 -25.48
C PHE A 245 1.30 -7.29 -25.40
N ASN A 246 2.34 -7.76 -24.70
CA ASN A 246 3.61 -7.03 -24.54
C ASN A 246 3.48 -5.65 -23.89
N LEU A 247 2.49 -5.45 -23.05
CA LEU A 247 2.43 -4.28 -22.19
C LEU A 247 3.41 -4.48 -21.02
N ASN A 248 4.25 -3.47 -20.77
CA ASN A 248 5.21 -3.48 -19.67
C ASN A 248 4.91 -2.44 -18.60
N ALA A 249 3.85 -1.67 -18.75
CA ALA A 249 3.50 -0.61 -17.83
C ALA A 249 1.98 -0.44 -17.65
N VAL A 250 1.59 0.07 -16.49
CA VAL A 250 0.21 0.42 -16.16
C VAL A 250 0.17 1.73 -15.38
N ARG A 251 -0.83 2.56 -15.63
CA ARG A 251 -1.21 3.66 -14.74
C ARG A 251 -2.49 3.28 -14.03
N THR A 252 -2.47 3.33 -12.71
CA THR A 252 -3.70 3.17 -11.91
C THR A 252 -4.53 4.43 -12.08
N CYS A 253 -5.53 4.39 -12.94
CA CYS A 253 -6.31 5.57 -13.29
C CYS A 253 -7.70 5.51 -12.66
N HIS A 254 -8.15 6.53 -11.93
CA HIS A 254 -7.32 7.70 -11.54
C HIS A 254 -7.27 7.73 -10.02
N TYR A 255 -6.83 6.62 -9.43
CA TYR A 255 -6.85 6.35 -7.98
C TYR A 255 -6.00 5.11 -7.63
N PRO A 256 -5.65 4.90 -6.36
CA PRO A 256 -4.99 3.66 -5.92
C PRO A 256 -5.88 2.42 -6.09
N ASP A 257 -5.35 1.39 -6.74
CA ASP A 257 -5.99 0.08 -6.88
C ASP A 257 -5.87 -0.75 -5.59
N ASP A 258 -6.45 -1.96 -5.58
CA ASP A 258 -6.25 -2.94 -4.52
C ASP A 258 -4.76 -3.29 -4.37
N ASN A 259 -4.29 -3.46 -3.13
CA ASN A 259 -2.86 -3.72 -2.86
C ASN A 259 -2.36 -4.99 -3.55
N PHE A 260 -3.22 -5.98 -3.72
CA PHE A 260 -2.88 -7.21 -4.42
C PHE A 260 -2.48 -6.96 -5.89
N PHE A 261 -3.07 -5.96 -6.55
CA PHE A 261 -2.68 -5.59 -7.90
C PHE A 261 -1.24 -5.05 -7.97
N TYR A 262 -0.81 -4.29 -6.97
CA TYR A 262 0.58 -3.82 -6.86
C TYR A 262 1.55 -5.01 -6.66
N GLU A 263 1.18 -5.97 -5.79
CA GLU A 263 1.96 -7.22 -5.61
C GLU A 263 2.08 -8.02 -6.91
N LEU A 264 1.03 -8.05 -7.72
CA LEU A 264 1.07 -8.69 -9.03
C LEU A 264 2.00 -7.94 -10.00
N CYS A 265 1.98 -6.62 -10.01
CA CYS A 265 2.90 -5.81 -10.82
C CYS A 265 4.36 -6.07 -10.44
N ASP A 266 4.66 -6.17 -9.13
CA ASP A 266 5.99 -6.53 -8.64
C ASP A 266 6.42 -7.91 -9.12
N LYS A 267 5.52 -8.88 -9.02
CA LYS A 267 5.78 -10.31 -9.32
C LYS A 267 5.91 -10.59 -10.80
N TYR A 268 5.05 -9.98 -11.62
CA TYR A 268 4.99 -10.26 -13.05
C TYR A 268 5.82 -9.28 -13.91
N GLY A 269 6.36 -8.23 -13.28
CA GLY A 269 7.15 -7.22 -13.99
C GLY A 269 6.29 -6.31 -14.85
N ILE A 270 5.53 -5.44 -14.18
CA ILE A 270 4.80 -4.35 -14.81
C ILE A 270 5.24 -3.05 -14.14
N TYR A 271 5.80 -2.12 -14.89
CA TYR A 271 6.09 -0.77 -14.40
C TYR A 271 4.79 -0.05 -14.06
N MET A 272 4.79 0.72 -12.99
CA MET A 272 3.58 1.38 -12.52
C MET A 272 3.74 2.88 -12.35
N VAL A 273 2.73 3.62 -12.81
CA VAL A 273 2.44 4.99 -12.38
C VAL A 273 1.33 4.89 -11.34
N ALA A 274 1.69 5.07 -10.07
CA ALA A 274 0.74 5.01 -8.95
C ALA A 274 0.11 6.39 -8.76
N GLU A 275 -1.20 6.48 -9.00
CA GLU A 275 -1.91 7.76 -9.00
C GLU A 275 -2.72 7.96 -7.74
N ALA A 276 -2.68 9.17 -7.19
CA ALA A 276 -3.50 9.56 -6.05
C ALA A 276 -4.96 9.74 -6.47
N ASN A 277 -5.88 9.48 -5.55
CA ASN A 277 -7.32 9.64 -5.78
C ASN A 277 -7.73 11.12 -5.73
N ILE A 278 -7.33 11.86 -6.75
CA ILE A 278 -7.62 13.30 -6.91
C ILE A 278 -7.99 13.59 -8.35
N GLU A 279 -9.21 14.06 -8.52
CA GLU A 279 -9.70 14.66 -9.76
C GLU A 279 -10.82 15.65 -9.44
N SER A 280 -10.78 16.83 -10.06
CA SER A 280 -11.81 17.86 -9.86
C SER A 280 -12.28 18.49 -11.17
N HIS A 281 -12.29 17.71 -12.24
CA HIS A 281 -12.54 18.12 -13.63
C HIS A 281 -13.82 18.94 -13.80
N GLY A 282 -14.93 18.53 -13.20
CA GLY A 282 -16.22 19.22 -13.32
C GLY A 282 -16.26 20.64 -12.76
N LEU A 283 -15.27 21.04 -11.96
CA LEU A 283 -15.10 22.40 -11.47
C LEU A 283 -14.23 23.26 -12.40
N GLY A 284 -13.62 22.69 -13.43
CA GLY A 284 -12.74 23.35 -14.40
C GLY A 284 -11.40 23.74 -13.81
N TYR A 285 -10.55 24.32 -14.66
CA TYR A 285 -9.16 24.64 -14.36
C TYR A 285 -8.88 26.08 -13.90
N GLY A 286 -9.89 26.95 -13.93
CA GLY A 286 -9.77 28.39 -13.61
C GLY A 286 -9.78 28.68 -12.10
N GLU A 287 -10.54 29.71 -11.74
CA GLU A 287 -10.65 30.16 -10.34
C GLU A 287 -11.46 29.19 -9.44
N ARG A 288 -12.26 28.31 -10.03
CA ARG A 288 -13.09 27.37 -9.29
C ARG A 288 -12.40 26.05 -8.94
N THR A 289 -11.17 25.81 -9.47
CA THR A 289 -10.44 24.59 -9.17
C THR A 289 -10.19 24.44 -7.67
N LEU A 290 -10.37 23.23 -7.15
CA LEU A 290 -10.14 22.92 -5.73
C LEU A 290 -8.67 23.03 -5.33
N ALA A 291 -7.74 22.93 -6.28
CA ALA A 291 -6.31 23.10 -6.05
C ALA A 291 -5.92 24.49 -5.51
N LYS A 292 -6.76 25.49 -5.73
CA LYS A 292 -6.57 26.87 -5.20
C LYS A 292 -7.25 27.10 -3.86
N ARG A 293 -8.02 26.17 -3.36
CA ARG A 293 -8.81 26.32 -2.15
C ARG A 293 -8.05 25.84 -0.91
N ALA A 294 -7.85 26.71 0.06
CA ALA A 294 -7.14 26.41 1.29
C ALA A 294 -7.84 25.33 2.16
N ASP A 295 -9.17 25.28 2.14
CA ASP A 295 -9.96 24.29 2.86
C ASP A 295 -9.83 22.86 2.30
N TYR A 296 -9.40 22.70 1.04
CA TYR A 296 -9.09 21.41 0.42
C TYR A 296 -7.60 21.04 0.48
N ALA A 297 -6.71 21.92 0.91
CA ALA A 297 -5.27 21.67 0.91
C ALA A 297 -4.88 20.42 1.71
N LYS A 298 -5.51 20.21 2.86
CA LYS A 298 -5.29 19.02 3.71
C LYS A 298 -5.69 17.74 2.98
N ALA A 299 -6.86 17.72 2.34
CA ALA A 299 -7.35 16.55 1.61
C ALA A 299 -6.43 16.18 0.44
N HIS A 300 -5.96 17.16 -0.35
CA HIS A 300 -4.96 16.95 -1.41
C HIS A 300 -3.66 16.34 -0.85
N MET A 301 -3.15 16.92 0.24
CA MET A 301 -1.90 16.45 0.84
C MET A 301 -2.03 15.04 1.40
N GLU A 302 -3.09 14.75 2.16
CA GLU A 302 -3.28 13.43 2.77
C GLU A 302 -3.46 12.33 1.73
N ARG A 303 -4.20 12.56 0.64
CA ARG A 303 -4.37 11.61 -0.45
C ARG A 303 -3.05 11.26 -1.12
N ASN A 304 -2.21 12.26 -1.40
CA ASN A 304 -0.88 12.05 -1.97
C ASN A 304 0.07 11.36 -0.98
N GLN A 305 0.15 11.81 0.27
CA GLN A 305 1.00 11.20 1.28
C GLN A 305 0.65 9.73 1.52
N ARG A 306 -0.65 9.42 1.64
CA ARG A 306 -1.12 8.05 1.86
C ARG A 306 -0.86 7.16 0.64
N ASN A 307 -1.02 7.66 -0.58
CA ASN A 307 -0.65 6.93 -1.79
C ASN A 307 0.82 6.54 -1.77
N VAL A 308 1.72 7.49 -1.48
CA VAL A 308 3.17 7.22 -1.39
C VAL A 308 3.50 6.27 -0.23
N GLN A 309 2.96 6.50 0.96
CA GLN A 309 3.24 5.65 2.13
C GLN A 309 2.78 4.20 1.92
N ARG A 310 1.60 4.02 1.34
CA ARG A 310 1.05 2.70 1.02
C ARG A 310 1.91 1.93 0.02
N GLY A 311 2.36 2.60 -1.03
CA GLY A 311 3.05 1.96 -2.14
C GLY A 311 4.58 1.97 -2.05
N PHE A 312 5.17 2.59 -1.04
CA PHE A 312 6.60 2.91 -0.99
C PHE A 312 7.53 1.71 -1.24
N ASN A 313 7.15 0.52 -0.77
CA ASN A 313 7.97 -0.67 -0.84
C ASN A 313 7.79 -1.49 -2.14
N HIS A 314 6.95 -1.05 -3.07
CA HIS A 314 6.70 -1.76 -4.33
C HIS A 314 7.76 -1.41 -5.39
N PRO A 315 8.60 -2.36 -5.84
CA PRO A 315 9.61 -2.09 -6.88
C PRO A 315 9.00 -1.76 -8.24
N SER A 316 7.76 -2.16 -8.50
CA SER A 316 7.06 -1.84 -9.75
C SER A 316 6.76 -0.35 -9.92
N ILE A 317 6.58 0.40 -8.84
CA ILE A 317 6.25 1.83 -8.91
C ILE A 317 7.46 2.62 -9.39
N MET A 318 7.32 3.26 -10.54
CA MET A 318 8.33 4.13 -11.14
C MET A 318 8.04 5.60 -10.90
N PHE A 319 6.76 5.97 -10.93
CA PHE A 319 6.32 7.34 -10.81
C PHE A 319 5.12 7.44 -9.86
N TRP A 320 5.08 8.54 -9.13
CA TRP A 320 3.95 8.96 -8.34
C TRP A 320 3.22 10.06 -9.08
N SER A 321 1.96 9.83 -9.41
CA SER A 321 1.09 10.84 -9.99
C SER A 321 0.25 11.50 -8.90
N LEU A 322 0.23 12.82 -8.92
CA LEU A 322 -0.48 13.63 -7.91
C LEU A 322 -2.00 13.60 -8.08
N GLY A 323 -2.48 13.09 -9.18
CA GLY A 323 -3.88 12.98 -9.54
C GLY A 323 -4.09 13.18 -11.03
N ASN A 324 -5.36 13.18 -11.43
CA ASN A 324 -5.81 13.48 -12.78
C ASN A 324 -6.31 14.93 -12.87
N GLU A 325 -7.14 15.28 -13.80
CA GLU A 325 -7.68 16.61 -14.15
C GLU A 325 -8.30 17.43 -13.02
#